data_1b4dcaaaeac3429f795e29f5baf5adcf
#
_entry.id   1b4dcaaaeac3429f795e29f5baf5adcf
#
_cell.length_a   1.000
_cell.length_b   1.000
_cell.length_c   1.000
_cell.angle_alpha   90.00
_cell.angle_beta   90.00
_cell.angle_gamma   90.00
#
_symmetry.space_group_name_H-M   'P 1'
#
loop_
_entity.id
_entity.type
_entity.pdbx_description
1 polymer ?
#
loop_
_entity_poly.entity_id
_entity_poly.type
_entity_poly.pdbx_seq_one_letter_code
_entity_poly.pdbx_strand_id
1 'polypeptide(L)'
;EFLENNKYNDGVKVFSRSQIQYKIITEGNGPIPDFDDAVVVHYNGYLIDGQKFDSSYDRGEPATFSLNGIIPGWQQILQKMPVGSKWQVFIPEHLGYGMGGVYKDAKKGEYIIPPSSTLIFDIELLSIVE
;
A
#
# COMPACT_ATOMS: atom_id res chain seq x y z
N GLU A 1 -1.36 -0.33 -20.15
CA GLU A 1 -1.64 -0.07 -18.75
C GLU A 1 -0.86 -0.99 -17.83
N PHE A 2 -0.30 -0.38 -16.77
CA PHE A 2 0.52 -1.13 -15.82
C PHE A 2 -0.25 -2.28 -15.16
N LEU A 3 -1.42 -2.00 -14.60
CA LEU A 3 -2.19 -3.00 -13.87
C LEU A 3 -2.71 -4.13 -14.76
N GLU A 4 -3.13 -3.81 -15.97
CA GLU A 4 -3.59 -4.83 -16.91
C GLU A 4 -2.51 -5.82 -17.26
N ASN A 5 -1.27 -5.37 -17.35
CA ASN A 5 -0.12 -6.24 -17.62
C ASN A 5 0.36 -6.94 -16.36
N ASN A 6 0.36 -6.23 -15.22
CA ASN A 6 0.88 -6.74 -13.96
C ASN A 6 0.12 -7.96 -13.46
N LYS A 7 -1.18 -8.03 -13.68
CA LYS A 7 -2.00 -9.14 -13.18
C LYS A 7 -1.62 -10.51 -13.76
N TYR A 8 -0.87 -10.53 -14.86
CA TYR A 8 -0.38 -11.77 -15.49
C TYR A 8 1.01 -12.18 -15.00
N ASN A 9 1.66 -11.37 -14.18
CA ASN A 9 2.96 -11.72 -13.61
C ASN A 9 2.81 -12.84 -12.59
N ASP A 10 3.86 -13.66 -12.45
CA ASP A 10 3.85 -14.79 -11.53
C ASP A 10 3.58 -14.35 -10.09
N GLY A 11 2.66 -15.06 -9.43
CA GLY A 11 2.34 -14.83 -8.04
C GLY A 11 1.40 -13.66 -7.78
N VAL A 12 1.03 -12.88 -8.79
CA VAL A 12 0.12 -11.75 -8.63
C VAL A 12 -1.32 -12.23 -8.57
N LYS A 13 -2.03 -11.80 -7.53
CA LYS A 13 -3.45 -12.09 -7.33
C LYS A 13 -4.25 -10.79 -7.42
N VAL A 14 -5.53 -10.88 -7.70
CA VAL A 14 -6.40 -9.71 -7.88
C VAL A 14 -7.64 -9.85 -7.01
N PHE A 15 -7.98 -8.78 -6.26
CA PHE A 15 -9.28 -8.69 -5.62
C PHE A 15 -10.29 -8.21 -6.66
N SER A 16 -11.25 -9.04 -7.00
CA SER A 16 -12.14 -8.80 -8.15
C SER A 16 -12.96 -7.52 -8.04
N ARG A 17 -13.38 -7.10 -6.84
CA ARG A 17 -14.19 -5.90 -6.66
C ARG A 17 -13.38 -4.62 -6.75
N SER A 18 -12.26 -4.57 -6.04
CA SER A 18 -11.45 -3.35 -5.93
C SER A 18 -10.42 -3.22 -7.03
N GLN A 19 -10.07 -4.32 -7.67
CA GLN A 19 -8.99 -4.42 -8.65
C GLN A 19 -7.61 -4.18 -8.02
N ILE A 20 -7.49 -4.20 -6.69
CA ILE A 20 -6.20 -4.21 -6.01
C ILE A 20 -5.50 -5.52 -6.37
N GLN A 21 -4.23 -5.42 -6.74
CA GLN A 21 -3.40 -6.58 -7.01
C GLN A 21 -2.41 -6.75 -5.88
N TYR A 22 -2.01 -7.99 -5.61
CA TYR A 22 -1.05 -8.24 -4.55
C TYR A 22 -0.25 -9.51 -4.83
N LYS A 23 0.95 -9.53 -4.26
CA LYS A 23 1.84 -10.68 -4.34
C LYS A 23 2.31 -10.98 -2.92
N ILE A 24 2.11 -12.22 -2.48
CA ILE A 24 2.52 -12.65 -1.14
C ILE A 24 4.01 -12.97 -1.18
N ILE A 25 4.82 -12.23 -0.42
CA ILE A 25 6.25 -12.48 -0.27
C ILE A 25 6.46 -13.45 0.90
N THR A 26 5.84 -13.14 2.03
CA THR A 26 5.86 -13.96 3.23
C THR A 26 4.44 -14.03 3.77
N GLU A 27 3.93 -15.23 4.01
CA GLU A 27 2.61 -15.42 4.61
C GLU A 27 2.75 -15.52 6.13
N GLY A 28 2.08 -14.62 6.84
CA GLY A 28 2.00 -14.69 8.29
C GLY A 28 0.89 -15.63 8.75
N ASN A 29 0.88 -15.90 10.04
CA ASN A 29 -0.15 -16.75 10.64
C ASN A 29 -0.79 -16.14 11.88
N GLY A 30 -0.56 -14.85 12.11
CA GLY A 30 -1.18 -14.12 13.21
C GLY A 30 -2.60 -13.66 12.91
N PRO A 31 -3.19 -12.86 13.80
CA PRO A 31 -4.53 -12.34 13.59
C PRO A 31 -4.59 -11.37 12.41
N ILE A 32 -5.78 -11.19 11.85
CA ILE A 32 -6.03 -10.26 10.76
C ILE A 32 -6.71 -9.02 11.34
N PRO A 33 -6.22 -7.80 11.03
CA PRO A 33 -6.81 -6.59 11.58
C PRO A 33 -8.24 -6.33 11.08
N ASP A 34 -9.01 -5.66 11.93
CA ASP A 34 -10.33 -5.12 11.58
C ASP A 34 -10.22 -3.64 11.23
N PHE A 35 -11.25 -3.10 10.62
CA PHE A 35 -11.32 -1.69 10.21
C PHE A 35 -11.05 -0.71 11.35
N ASP A 36 -11.45 -1.06 12.58
CA ASP A 36 -11.26 -0.20 13.75
C ASP A 36 -9.91 -0.35 14.44
N ASP A 37 -9.08 -1.26 13.95
CA ASP A 37 -7.76 -1.50 14.54
C ASP A 37 -6.72 -0.47 14.08
N ALA A 38 -5.71 -0.27 14.93
CA ALA A 38 -4.46 0.36 14.53
C ALA A 38 -3.39 -0.72 14.36
N VAL A 39 -2.47 -0.50 13.46
CA VAL A 39 -1.45 -1.48 13.11
C VAL A 39 -0.07 -0.86 13.12
N VAL A 40 0.95 -1.69 13.34
CA VAL A 40 2.36 -1.32 13.22
C VAL A 40 2.91 -2.02 11.99
N VAL A 41 3.46 -1.24 11.06
CA VAL A 41 3.93 -1.75 9.78
C VAL A 41 5.29 -1.19 9.42
N HIS A 42 6.08 -1.96 8.66
CA HIS A 42 7.16 -1.44 7.85
C HIS A 42 6.73 -1.45 6.40
N TYR A 43 7.12 -0.44 5.65
CA TYR A 43 6.71 -0.36 4.25
C TYR A 43 7.64 0.48 3.39
N ASN A 44 7.60 0.21 2.08
CA ASN A 44 8.15 1.07 1.04
C ASN A 44 7.03 1.41 0.07
N GLY A 45 6.99 2.65 -0.41
CA GLY A 45 6.03 3.08 -1.43
C GLY A 45 6.77 3.53 -2.67
N TYR A 46 6.31 3.05 -3.84
CA TYR A 46 6.92 3.34 -5.14
C TYR A 46 5.87 3.78 -6.15
N LEU A 47 6.31 4.62 -7.10
CA LEU A 47 5.59 4.86 -8.34
C LEU A 47 5.92 3.74 -9.33
N ILE A 48 5.16 3.66 -10.44
CA ILE A 48 5.36 2.59 -11.42
C ILE A 48 6.71 2.66 -12.14
N ASP A 49 7.36 3.82 -12.13
CA ASP A 49 8.70 4.01 -12.68
C ASP A 49 9.82 3.59 -11.74
N GLY A 50 9.47 3.10 -10.54
CA GLY A 50 10.42 2.66 -9.53
C GLY A 50 10.85 3.74 -8.55
N GLN A 51 10.39 4.97 -8.72
CA GLN A 51 10.73 6.06 -7.80
C GLN A 51 10.09 5.84 -6.44
N LYS A 52 10.90 5.74 -5.39
CA LYS A 52 10.42 5.57 -4.02
C LYS A 52 9.95 6.91 -3.48
N PHE A 53 8.72 6.98 -3.00
CA PHE A 53 8.17 8.24 -2.46
C PHE A 53 8.05 8.22 -0.94
N ASP A 54 8.11 7.06 -0.32
CA ASP A 54 8.03 6.95 1.15
C ASP A 54 8.61 5.60 1.59
N SER A 55 9.15 5.55 2.82
CA SER A 55 9.69 4.33 3.38
C SER A 55 9.88 4.43 4.89
N SER A 56 9.25 3.53 5.63
CA SER A 56 9.51 3.40 7.07
C SER A 56 10.89 2.81 7.32
N TYR A 57 11.37 1.94 6.43
CA TYR A 57 12.72 1.38 6.55
C TYR A 57 13.79 2.46 6.47
N ASP A 58 13.62 3.42 5.56
CA ASP A 58 14.56 4.53 5.39
C ASP A 58 14.58 5.44 6.62
N ARG A 59 13.43 5.59 7.30
CA ARG A 59 13.35 6.36 8.54
C ARG A 59 13.91 5.62 9.76
N GLY A 60 14.13 4.31 9.64
CA GLY A 60 14.71 3.48 10.69
C GLY A 60 13.76 3.01 11.77
N GLU A 61 12.45 3.22 11.60
CA GLU A 61 11.45 2.76 12.56
C GLU A 61 10.11 2.46 11.90
N PRO A 62 9.34 1.50 12.42
CA PRO A 62 8.03 1.21 11.86
C PRO A 62 7.04 2.35 12.11
N ALA A 63 6.01 2.40 11.29
CA ALA A 63 4.93 3.36 11.40
C ALA A 63 3.70 2.73 12.03
N THR A 64 2.93 3.53 12.77
CA THR A 64 1.66 3.12 13.35
C THR A 64 0.53 3.87 12.67
N PHE A 65 -0.47 3.14 12.17
CA PHE A 65 -1.62 3.72 11.47
C PHE A 65 -2.93 3.16 12.02
N SER A 66 -3.94 4.04 12.11
CA SER A 66 -5.33 3.58 12.27
C SER A 66 -5.88 3.22 10.89
N LEU A 67 -6.47 2.03 10.73
CA LEU A 67 -6.97 1.60 9.43
C LEU A 67 -7.99 2.59 8.85
N ASN A 68 -8.85 3.13 9.68
CA ASN A 68 -9.89 4.07 9.23
C ASN A 68 -9.35 5.46 8.85
N GLY A 69 -8.06 5.71 9.02
CA GLY A 69 -7.42 7.00 8.72
C GLY A 69 -6.43 6.98 7.56
N ILE A 70 -6.33 5.87 6.85
CA ILE A 70 -5.37 5.71 5.74
C ILE A 70 -6.09 5.58 4.40
N ILE A 71 -5.32 5.55 3.30
CA ILE A 71 -5.91 5.46 1.95
C ILE A 71 -6.74 4.18 1.81
N PRO A 72 -7.80 4.21 0.99
CA PRO A 72 -8.72 3.06 0.87
C PRO A 72 -8.05 1.75 0.47
N GLY A 73 -7.02 1.80 -0.38
CA GLY A 73 -6.30 0.59 -0.76
C GLY A 73 -5.66 -0.12 0.42
N TRP A 74 -5.04 0.65 1.35
CA TRP A 74 -4.47 0.07 2.56
C TRP A 74 -5.55 -0.46 3.51
N GLN A 75 -6.68 0.25 3.63
CA GLN A 75 -7.80 -0.22 4.45
C GLN A 75 -8.26 -1.60 4.01
N GLN A 76 -8.38 -1.79 2.71
CA GLN A 76 -8.86 -3.06 2.15
C GLN A 76 -7.83 -4.18 2.27
N ILE A 77 -6.57 -3.89 1.94
CA ILE A 77 -5.55 -4.95 1.92
C ILE A 77 -5.16 -5.39 3.33
N LEU A 78 -5.04 -4.47 4.28
CA LEU A 78 -4.64 -4.81 5.65
C LEU A 78 -5.69 -5.68 6.35
N GLN A 79 -6.95 -5.55 5.99
CA GLN A 79 -8.02 -6.41 6.51
C GLN A 79 -7.99 -7.83 5.94
N LYS A 80 -7.03 -8.13 5.07
CA LYS A 80 -6.80 -9.47 4.51
C LYS A 80 -5.46 -10.05 4.90
N MET A 81 -4.58 -9.25 5.51
CA MET A 81 -3.21 -9.67 5.84
C MET A 81 -3.12 -10.18 7.27
N PRO A 82 -2.72 -11.45 7.48
CA PRO A 82 -2.36 -11.91 8.83
C PRO A 82 -1.10 -11.21 9.34
N VAL A 83 -1.02 -10.95 10.63
CA VAL A 83 0.20 -10.45 11.25
C VAL A 83 1.36 -11.40 10.94
N GLY A 84 2.51 -10.83 10.61
CA GLY A 84 3.68 -11.57 10.16
C GLY A 84 3.81 -11.66 8.65
N SER A 85 2.80 -11.20 7.91
CA SER A 85 2.83 -11.21 6.45
C SER A 85 3.66 -10.06 5.90
N LYS A 86 4.28 -10.31 4.75
CA LYS A 86 4.89 -9.28 3.91
C LYS A 86 4.37 -9.47 2.49
N TRP A 87 3.63 -8.48 2.00
CA TRP A 87 3.02 -8.52 0.67
C TRP A 87 3.48 -7.31 -0.15
N GLN A 88 3.61 -7.52 -1.45
CA GLN A 88 3.74 -6.42 -2.40
C GLN A 88 2.33 -6.12 -2.95
N VAL A 89 1.91 -4.87 -2.87
CA VAL A 89 0.53 -4.47 -3.18
C VAL A 89 0.54 -3.40 -4.26
N PHE A 90 -0.34 -3.56 -5.24
CA PHE A 90 -0.48 -2.64 -6.37
C PHE A 90 -1.87 -2.02 -6.28
N ILE A 91 -1.91 -0.71 -6.00
CA ILE A 91 -3.15 -0.01 -5.67
C ILE A 91 -3.57 0.89 -6.83
N PRO A 92 -4.79 0.68 -7.40
CA PRO A 92 -5.32 1.57 -8.42
C PRO A 92 -5.43 3.01 -7.89
N GLU A 93 -5.34 3.97 -8.77
CA GLU A 93 -5.32 5.39 -8.39
C GLU A 93 -6.50 5.82 -7.52
N HIS A 94 -7.69 5.31 -7.81
CA HIS A 94 -8.91 5.71 -7.09
C HIS A 94 -8.95 5.20 -5.64
N LEU A 95 -8.09 4.27 -5.29
CA LEU A 95 -7.94 3.76 -3.92
C LEU A 95 -6.66 4.28 -3.24
N GLY A 96 -5.92 5.11 -3.94
CA GLY A 96 -4.75 5.82 -3.42
C GLY A 96 -5.04 7.30 -3.28
N TYR A 97 -4.23 8.12 -3.95
CA TYR A 97 -4.34 9.59 -3.87
C TYR A 97 -5.09 10.21 -5.04
N GLY A 98 -5.61 9.39 -5.94
CA GLY A 98 -6.56 9.78 -6.98
C GLY A 98 -6.04 10.83 -7.94
N MET A 99 -6.99 11.64 -8.45
CA MET A 99 -6.71 12.68 -9.44
C MET A 99 -5.94 13.86 -8.86
N GLY A 100 -5.96 14.04 -7.53
CA GLY A 100 -5.24 15.14 -6.88
C GLY A 100 -3.77 14.88 -6.67
N GLY A 101 -3.39 13.63 -6.48
CA GLY A 101 -2.01 13.27 -6.14
C GLY A 101 -1.57 13.82 -4.78
N VAL A 102 -0.27 13.95 -4.58
CA VAL A 102 0.33 14.57 -3.38
C VAL A 102 1.38 15.57 -3.81
N TYR A 103 1.21 16.82 -3.40
CA TYR A 103 2.15 17.89 -3.74
C TYR A 103 3.43 17.81 -2.89
N LYS A 104 4.55 18.06 -3.54
CA LYS A 104 5.79 18.43 -2.88
C LYS A 104 5.82 19.97 -2.67
N ASP A 105 5.41 20.69 -3.69
CA ASP A 105 5.28 22.16 -3.65
C ASP A 105 4.12 22.55 -4.57
N ALA A 106 2.98 22.87 -3.98
CA ALA A 106 1.77 23.21 -4.72
C ALA A 106 1.94 24.49 -5.55
N LYS A 107 2.72 25.44 -5.06
CA LYS A 107 2.94 26.72 -5.76
C LYS A 107 3.73 26.52 -7.05
N LYS A 108 4.64 25.55 -7.08
CA LYS A 108 5.46 25.23 -8.24
C LYS A 108 4.84 24.15 -9.13
N GLY A 109 3.73 23.55 -8.70
CA GLY A 109 3.13 22.44 -9.41
C GLY A 109 3.96 21.16 -9.34
N GLU A 110 4.80 21.01 -8.32
CA GLU A 110 5.63 19.82 -8.13
C GLU A 110 4.89 18.79 -7.29
N TYR A 111 5.02 17.50 -7.66
CA TYR A 111 4.35 16.41 -6.98
C TYR A 111 5.34 15.41 -6.40
N ILE A 112 5.03 14.88 -5.21
CA ILE A 112 5.64 13.64 -4.70
C ILE A 112 4.96 12.45 -5.38
N ILE A 113 3.63 12.48 -5.42
CA ILE A 113 2.81 11.50 -6.14
C ILE A 113 2.00 12.25 -7.18
N PRO A 114 2.29 12.06 -8.47
CA PRO A 114 1.52 12.72 -9.53
C PRO A 114 0.04 12.34 -9.51
N PRO A 115 -0.83 13.17 -10.07
CA PRO A 115 -2.24 12.81 -10.22
C PRO A 115 -2.43 11.48 -10.94
N SER A 116 -3.44 10.74 -10.55
CA SER A 116 -3.82 9.47 -11.19
C SER A 116 -2.73 8.42 -11.18
N SER A 117 -1.92 8.37 -10.11
CA SER A 117 -0.83 7.40 -9.98
C SER A 117 -1.31 6.08 -9.39
N THR A 118 -0.96 4.98 -10.06
CA THR A 118 -0.98 3.65 -9.46
C THR A 118 0.18 3.57 -8.48
N LEU A 119 -0.07 3.02 -7.30
CA LEU A 119 0.93 2.95 -6.23
C LEU A 119 1.35 1.51 -5.99
N ILE A 120 2.64 1.32 -5.72
CA ILE A 120 3.20 0.02 -5.38
C ILE A 120 3.76 0.11 -3.96
N PHE A 121 3.32 -0.80 -3.09
CA PHE A 121 3.82 -0.85 -1.72
C PHE A 121 4.35 -2.24 -1.40
N ASP A 122 5.50 -2.27 -0.72
CA ASP A 122 5.90 -3.44 0.05
C ASP A 122 5.42 -3.19 1.46
N ILE A 123 4.55 -4.03 1.99
CA ILE A 123 3.97 -3.87 3.33
C ILE A 123 4.30 -5.09 4.17
N GLU A 124 4.93 -4.86 5.32
CA GLU A 124 5.18 -5.88 6.32
C GLU A 124 4.34 -5.55 7.55
N LEU A 125 3.35 -6.39 7.85
CA LEU A 125 2.46 -6.19 9.00
C LEU A 125 3.08 -6.82 10.24
N LEU A 126 3.53 -5.96 11.16
CA LEU A 126 4.27 -6.41 12.34
C LEU A 126 3.36 -6.76 13.50
N SER A 127 2.36 -5.93 13.78
CA SER A 127 1.45 -6.17 14.92
C SER A 127 0.18 -5.34 14.80
N ILE A 128 -0.81 -5.72 15.60
CA ILE A 128 -2.03 -4.94 15.82
C ILE A 128 -1.90 -4.29 17.20
N VAL A 129 -2.19 -2.99 17.27
CA VAL A 129 -2.13 -2.26 18.53
C VAL A 129 -3.34 -2.66 19.39
N GLU A 130 -3.08 -3.03 20.62
CA GLU A 130 -4.13 -3.40 21.56
C GLU A 130 -4.45 -2.28 22.54
#